data_968d86423044bfdaaa2ee1cbf35c6782
#
_entry.id   968d86423044bfdaaa2ee1cbf35c6782
#
_cell.length_a   1.000
_cell.length_b   1.000
_cell.length_c   1.000
_cell.angle_alpha   90.00
_cell.angle_beta   90.00
_cell.angle_gamma   90.00
#
_symmetry.space_group_name_H-M   'P 1'
#
loop_
_entity.id
_entity.type
_entity.pdbx_description
1 polymer ?
#
loop_
_entity_poly.entity_id
_entity_poly.type
_entity_poly.pdbx_seq_one_letter_code
_entity_poly.pdbx_strand_id
1 'polypeptide(L)'
;KYLLESGPIGAIWSDDVQWPDATHLRNAYGIDEFWNPSTQKWNPQKAPHEEFTRIQPMQWVNAIHALESVGYRVNLEVLKIAEVIEKDKSRRLPDSLEDFEERVKTFDDLTGSLDKEDPKRKEAESDRKELVNAQKAIRSRRSTFTRAIKRANEKKGSIFYHRVFADYRGRLYLTNSGLSYQGNDLQRGLIEFAQGRKVAEADWKFIWLHLANTWGLKGAWEQRVADAESMQSDVLRYAQSPVETYDEWSQAPDKWQFIRTCFEIRDLLDNPDHPSHLICELDQSTSALQHMALVMDDPKMMKQVNFGPDYTDIYQIIGDSLEFDVEVSPQHRRKIAKSALIPFGYGSGVKKIAEAYDELDLPCLMVMTYKERFHLAKQVEKKILKHLKSAGKYKNQMKKLAGELLSTGKDHFFWKTASGFEVHHYKQTEVKERERVLIGQVDGKDKYAKLVAYEPQSQPDADKLKSGLPPNFVHSIDASTIHSMLVHFQHRAPITCVHDAIGAHASTLHEVTEMFYLKLHILYTGFNPKMYFDHYMQGSKIPLLQMEKGISPETSELLIKSQHSLT
;
A
#
# COMPACT_ATOMS: atom_id res chain seq x y z
N LYS A 1 -0.34 9.73 -16.87
CA LYS A 1 -1.31 10.83 -16.96
C LYS A 1 -2.04 10.78 -18.29
N TYR A 2 -1.32 10.67 -19.41
CA TYR A 2 -1.90 10.57 -20.77
C TYR A 2 -2.80 9.34 -20.94
N LEU A 3 -2.39 8.19 -20.42
CA LEU A 3 -3.21 6.98 -20.41
C LEU A 3 -4.49 7.12 -19.58
N LEU A 4 -4.42 7.87 -18.48
CA LEU A 4 -5.58 8.13 -17.63
C LEU A 4 -6.54 9.18 -18.24
N GLU A 5 -6.03 10.09 -19.04
CA GLU A 5 -6.81 11.16 -19.69
C GLU A 5 -7.40 10.73 -21.03
N SER A 6 -6.72 9.87 -21.79
CA SER A 6 -7.21 9.41 -23.10
C SER A 6 -8.36 8.39 -23.04
N GLY A 7 -8.70 7.89 -21.88
CA GLY A 7 -9.89 7.09 -21.64
C GLY A 7 -9.98 5.69 -22.25
N PRO A 8 -9.16 5.25 -23.21
CA PRO A 8 -9.37 3.94 -23.82
C PRO A 8 -9.06 2.79 -22.87
N ILE A 9 -8.19 3.01 -21.87
CA ILE A 9 -7.68 1.94 -21.01
C ILE A 9 -8.58 1.68 -19.82
N GLY A 10 -9.16 2.70 -19.23
CA GLY A 10 -10.09 2.54 -18.10
C GLY A 10 -11.47 2.00 -18.48
N ALA A 11 -11.75 1.88 -19.77
CA ALA A 11 -13.08 1.56 -20.29
C ALA A 11 -13.23 0.15 -20.88
N ILE A 12 -12.15 -0.59 -21.06
CA ILE A 12 -12.23 -1.93 -21.64
C ILE A 12 -12.51 -2.96 -20.55
N TRP A 13 -13.79 -3.20 -20.34
CA TRP A 13 -14.34 -4.24 -19.51
C TRP A 13 -14.96 -5.27 -20.43
N SER A 14 -14.19 -6.21 -20.94
CA SER A 14 -14.71 -7.21 -21.86
C SER A 14 -14.27 -8.59 -21.44
N ASP A 15 -15.19 -9.52 -21.52
CA ASP A 15 -15.00 -10.93 -21.20
C ASP A 15 -14.09 -11.64 -22.21
N ASP A 16 -13.89 -11.04 -23.40
CA ASP A 16 -13.24 -11.67 -24.54
C ASP A 16 -11.75 -11.38 -24.65
N VAL A 17 -11.16 -10.72 -23.67
CA VAL A 17 -9.76 -10.32 -23.78
C VAL A 17 -8.84 -11.43 -23.25
N GLN A 18 -8.57 -12.39 -24.10
CA GLN A 18 -7.38 -13.23 -23.96
C GLN A 18 -6.17 -12.45 -24.47
N TRP A 19 -5.16 -12.33 -23.63
CA TRP A 19 -4.00 -11.53 -23.93
C TRP A 19 -2.76 -12.41 -24.04
N PRO A 20 -2.34 -12.79 -25.25
CA PRO A 20 -1.38 -13.87 -25.41
C PRO A 20 0.10 -13.49 -25.25
N ASP A 21 0.47 -12.21 -25.34
CA ASP A 21 1.90 -11.83 -25.33
C ASP A 21 2.16 -10.34 -25.05
N ALA A 22 3.43 -9.95 -25.00
CA ALA A 22 3.87 -8.57 -24.78
C ALA A 22 3.48 -7.59 -25.91
N THR A 23 3.18 -8.09 -27.09
CA THR A 23 2.66 -7.31 -28.24
C THR A 23 1.35 -6.65 -27.88
N HIS A 24 0.65 -7.26 -26.95
CA HIS A 24 -0.61 -6.80 -26.44
C HIS A 24 -0.52 -5.52 -25.61
N LEU A 25 0.46 -5.39 -24.73
CA LEU A 25 0.65 -4.13 -23.99
C LEU A 25 0.76 -2.95 -24.97
N ARG A 26 1.45 -3.15 -26.09
CA ARG A 26 1.56 -2.18 -27.15
C ARG A 26 0.21 -1.91 -27.84
N ASN A 27 -0.52 -2.96 -28.21
CA ASN A 27 -1.80 -2.85 -28.89
C ASN A 27 -2.90 -2.30 -27.97
N ALA A 28 -2.88 -2.68 -26.67
CA ALA A 28 -3.82 -2.19 -25.67
C ALA A 28 -3.69 -0.70 -25.44
N TYR A 29 -2.48 -0.20 -25.54
CA TYR A 29 -2.19 1.20 -25.25
C TYR A 29 -2.18 2.06 -26.53
N GLY A 30 -2.21 1.43 -27.72
CA GLY A 30 -2.18 2.14 -29.00
C GLY A 30 -0.96 3.02 -29.17
N ILE A 31 0.19 2.66 -28.58
CA ILE A 31 1.30 3.56 -28.36
C ILE A 31 2.59 2.97 -28.90
N ASP A 32 3.27 3.77 -29.71
CA ASP A 32 4.68 3.59 -30.05
C ASP A 32 5.63 4.20 -28.99
N GLU A 33 5.08 4.52 -27.81
CA GLU A 33 5.78 5.15 -26.69
C GLU A 33 5.69 4.29 -25.45
N PHE A 34 6.78 4.14 -24.72
CA PHE A 34 6.80 3.48 -23.42
C PHE A 34 6.75 4.50 -22.30
N TRP A 35 5.89 4.25 -21.32
CA TRP A 35 5.96 4.97 -20.07
C TRP A 35 7.31 4.71 -19.40
N ASN A 36 8.09 5.77 -19.20
CA ASN A 36 9.28 5.69 -18.40
C ASN A 36 8.94 5.97 -16.93
N PRO A 37 8.88 4.94 -16.06
CA PRO A 37 8.44 5.13 -14.69
C PRO A 37 9.41 5.98 -13.87
N SER A 38 10.69 6.01 -14.23
CA SER A 38 11.71 6.78 -13.51
C SER A 38 11.65 8.27 -13.80
N THR A 39 11.26 8.66 -15.00
CA THR A 39 11.07 10.06 -15.39
C THR A 39 9.61 10.52 -15.29
N GLN A 40 8.68 9.59 -15.08
CA GLN A 40 7.24 9.82 -15.15
C GLN A 40 6.80 10.51 -16.46
N LYS A 41 7.48 10.19 -17.55
CA LYS A 41 7.20 10.69 -18.90
C LYS A 41 7.05 9.55 -19.90
N TRP A 42 6.27 9.81 -20.91
CA TRP A 42 6.25 8.99 -22.12
C TRP A 42 7.47 9.34 -22.95
N ASN A 43 8.36 8.38 -23.13
CA ASN A 43 9.47 8.53 -24.04
C ASN A 43 9.11 7.81 -25.34
N PRO A 44 9.24 8.44 -26.51
CA PRO A 44 9.22 7.74 -27.76
C PRO A 44 10.48 6.87 -27.79
N GLN A 45 10.38 5.66 -27.25
CA GLN A 45 11.44 4.70 -27.50
C GLN A 45 11.17 4.12 -28.89
N LYS A 46 12.12 4.37 -29.78
CA LYS A 46 12.39 3.45 -30.88
C LYS A 46 12.94 2.16 -30.27
N ALA A 47 12.13 1.44 -29.51
CA ALA A 47 12.43 0.06 -29.21
C ALA A 47 12.35 -0.66 -30.56
N PRO A 48 13.44 -1.29 -31.03
CA PRO A 48 13.36 -2.05 -32.25
C PRO A 48 12.25 -3.08 -32.06
N HIS A 49 11.29 -3.08 -32.93
CA HIS A 49 10.15 -4.02 -32.97
C HIS A 49 10.61 -5.49 -32.85
N GLU A 50 11.84 -5.76 -33.25
CA GLU A 50 12.46 -7.07 -33.29
C GLU A 50 13.00 -7.53 -31.92
N GLU A 51 13.36 -6.64 -31.01
CA GLU A 51 13.86 -7.03 -29.67
C GLU A 51 12.72 -7.47 -28.74
N PHE A 52 11.54 -6.86 -28.85
CA PHE A 52 10.40 -7.23 -28.01
C PHE A 52 9.80 -8.58 -28.37
N THR A 53 9.86 -8.99 -29.62
CA THR A 53 9.36 -10.29 -30.08
C THR A 53 10.32 -11.44 -29.79
N ARG A 54 11.59 -11.16 -29.51
CA ARG A 54 12.62 -12.16 -29.17
C ARG A 54 12.82 -12.39 -27.66
N ILE A 55 12.26 -11.50 -26.83
CA ILE A 55 12.36 -11.65 -25.37
C ILE A 55 11.32 -12.70 -24.96
N GLN A 56 11.76 -13.83 -24.43
CA GLN A 56 10.90 -14.74 -23.67
C GLN A 56 10.10 -13.92 -22.67
N PRO A 57 8.77 -14.15 -22.51
CA PRO A 57 7.96 -13.33 -21.64
C PRO A 57 8.58 -13.28 -20.26
N MET A 58 9.05 -12.09 -19.88
CA MET A 58 9.67 -11.86 -18.59
C MET A 58 8.65 -12.16 -17.51
N GLN A 59 9.08 -12.72 -16.39
CA GLN A 59 8.19 -13.14 -15.32
C GLN A 59 7.24 -12.03 -14.85
N TRP A 60 7.70 -10.77 -14.82
CA TRP A 60 6.86 -9.63 -14.45
C TRP A 60 5.72 -9.34 -15.46
N VAL A 61 5.94 -9.61 -16.75
CA VAL A 61 4.89 -9.47 -17.78
C VAL A 61 3.83 -10.54 -17.59
N ASN A 62 4.25 -11.79 -17.34
CA ASN A 62 3.33 -12.88 -17.03
C ASN A 62 2.53 -12.61 -15.75
N ALA A 63 3.14 -11.95 -14.75
CA ALA A 63 2.46 -11.53 -13.54
C ALA A 63 1.35 -10.49 -13.82
N ILE A 64 1.57 -9.55 -14.74
CA ILE A 64 0.52 -8.63 -15.22
C ILE A 64 -0.62 -9.42 -15.85
N HIS A 65 -0.31 -10.33 -16.78
CA HIS A 65 -1.32 -11.17 -17.45
C HIS A 65 -2.10 -12.02 -16.44
N ALA A 66 -1.42 -12.57 -15.42
CA ALA A 66 -2.07 -13.34 -14.37
C ALA A 66 -3.13 -12.51 -13.64
N LEU A 67 -2.83 -11.27 -13.27
CA LEU A 67 -3.80 -10.37 -12.62
C LEU A 67 -4.90 -9.91 -13.57
N GLU A 68 -4.58 -9.61 -14.83
CA GLU A 68 -5.56 -9.15 -15.82
C GLU A 68 -6.53 -10.26 -16.23
N SER A 69 -6.17 -11.53 -16.06
CA SER A 69 -7.03 -12.68 -16.34
C SER A 69 -8.02 -13.01 -15.22
N VAL A 70 -7.92 -12.35 -14.06
CA VAL A 70 -8.82 -12.58 -12.93
C VAL A 70 -10.13 -11.85 -13.15
N GLY A 71 -11.23 -12.60 -13.21
CA GLY A 71 -12.59 -12.06 -13.30
C GLY A 71 -13.13 -11.68 -11.93
N TYR A 72 -13.83 -10.56 -11.86
CA TYR A 72 -14.48 -10.03 -10.66
C TYR A 72 -15.96 -9.79 -10.91
N ARG A 73 -16.75 -9.79 -9.84
CA ARG A 73 -18.15 -9.37 -9.83
C ARG A 73 -18.43 -8.48 -8.63
N VAL A 74 -19.58 -7.81 -8.66
CA VAL A 74 -20.03 -6.94 -7.56
C VAL A 74 -20.79 -7.76 -6.52
N ASN A 75 -20.41 -7.61 -5.25
CA ASN A 75 -21.20 -8.13 -4.13
C ASN A 75 -22.47 -7.29 -3.96
N LEU A 76 -23.62 -7.92 -4.20
CA LEU A 76 -24.91 -7.23 -4.24
C LEU A 76 -25.46 -6.88 -2.86
N GLU A 77 -25.12 -7.66 -1.82
CA GLU A 77 -25.55 -7.37 -0.45
C GLU A 77 -24.83 -6.13 0.09
N VAL A 78 -23.50 -6.07 -0.07
CA VAL A 78 -22.73 -4.88 0.30
C VAL A 78 -23.19 -3.65 -0.47
N LEU A 79 -23.46 -3.79 -1.78
CA LEU A 79 -23.97 -2.68 -2.60
C LEU A 79 -25.30 -2.16 -2.08
N LYS A 80 -26.24 -3.05 -1.77
CA LYS A 80 -27.56 -2.67 -1.24
C LYS A 80 -27.45 -1.90 0.08
N ILE A 81 -26.59 -2.35 1.00
CA ILE A 81 -26.37 -1.64 2.27
C ILE A 81 -25.71 -0.28 2.03
N ALA A 82 -24.68 -0.23 1.17
CA ALA A 82 -24.00 1.01 0.85
C ALA A 82 -24.96 2.07 0.26
N GLU A 83 -25.92 1.65 -0.57
CA GLU A 83 -26.98 2.52 -1.10
C GLU A 83 -27.93 3.04 -0.03
N VAL A 84 -28.29 2.19 0.95
CA VAL A 84 -29.12 2.60 2.08
C VAL A 84 -28.38 3.63 2.93
N ILE A 85 -27.14 3.35 3.29
CA ILE A 85 -26.30 4.26 4.09
C ILE A 85 -26.01 5.57 3.35
N GLU A 86 -25.83 5.55 2.02
CA GLU A 86 -25.66 6.78 1.25
C GLU A 86 -26.87 7.72 1.34
N LYS A 87 -28.06 7.17 1.39
CA LYS A 87 -29.32 7.94 1.48
C LYS A 87 -29.62 8.41 2.90
N ASP A 88 -29.12 7.72 3.91
CA ASP A 88 -29.34 8.07 5.31
C ASP A 88 -28.40 9.20 5.75
N LYS A 89 -28.94 10.40 5.87
CA LYS A 89 -28.15 11.58 6.27
C LYS A 89 -27.57 11.48 7.68
N SER A 90 -28.23 10.74 8.60
CA SER A 90 -27.79 10.57 9.99
C SER A 90 -26.58 9.65 10.11
N ARG A 91 -26.40 8.72 9.17
CA ARG A 91 -25.31 7.73 9.12
C ARG A 91 -24.20 8.07 8.11
N ARG A 92 -24.39 9.14 7.35
CA ARG A 92 -23.33 9.69 6.52
C ARG A 92 -22.15 10.08 7.40
N LEU A 93 -20.96 10.15 6.77
CA LEU A 93 -19.75 10.61 7.44
C LEU A 93 -20.06 11.72 8.44
N PRO A 94 -19.61 11.57 9.71
CA PRO A 94 -19.87 12.57 10.75
C PRO A 94 -19.50 13.94 10.20
N ASP A 95 -20.12 14.95 10.67
CA ASP A 95 -20.04 16.36 10.32
C ASP A 95 -20.84 16.73 9.05
N SER A 96 -21.86 17.53 9.24
CA SER A 96 -22.53 18.19 8.12
C SER A 96 -21.56 19.16 7.47
N LEU A 97 -21.61 19.27 6.12
CA LEU A 97 -20.78 20.29 5.45
C LEU A 97 -21.22 21.71 5.84
N GLU A 98 -22.47 21.86 6.28
CA GLU A 98 -23.05 23.12 6.76
C GLU A 98 -22.31 23.62 8.02
N ASP A 99 -22.01 22.74 8.98
CA ASP A 99 -21.25 23.11 10.18
C ASP A 99 -19.85 23.61 9.85
N PHE A 100 -19.21 23.03 8.84
CA PHE A 100 -17.90 23.51 8.37
C PHE A 100 -17.98 24.88 7.70
N GLU A 101 -19.02 25.15 6.93
CA GLU A 101 -19.21 26.43 6.25
C GLU A 101 -19.44 27.57 7.26
N GLU A 102 -20.25 27.31 8.30
CA GLU A 102 -20.46 28.27 9.38
C GLU A 102 -19.17 28.52 10.18
N ARG A 103 -18.45 27.48 10.56
CA ARG A 103 -17.18 27.59 11.27
C ARG A 103 -16.11 28.32 10.45
N VAL A 104 -15.99 28.03 9.14
CA VAL A 104 -15.08 28.76 8.24
C VAL A 104 -15.44 30.23 8.20
N LYS A 105 -16.73 30.58 8.12
CA LYS A 105 -17.19 31.97 8.13
C LYS A 105 -16.82 32.67 9.43
N THR A 106 -16.97 32.00 10.58
CA THR A 106 -16.57 32.54 11.89
C THR A 106 -15.07 32.89 11.92
N PHE A 107 -14.21 32.04 11.37
CA PHE A 107 -12.78 32.36 11.26
C PHE A 107 -12.48 33.48 10.23
N ASP A 108 -13.24 33.55 9.13
CA ASP A 108 -13.11 34.65 8.16
C ASP A 108 -13.48 36.00 8.81
N ASP A 109 -14.54 36.06 9.61
CA ASP A 109 -14.96 37.25 10.34
C ASP A 109 -13.92 37.63 11.41
N LEU A 110 -13.39 36.64 12.15
CA LEU A 110 -12.33 36.89 13.15
C LEU A 110 -11.04 37.42 12.49
N THR A 111 -10.59 36.80 11.42
CA THR A 111 -9.37 37.25 10.71
C THR A 111 -9.55 38.59 10.04
N GLY A 112 -10.78 38.94 9.62
CA GLY A 112 -11.12 40.25 9.06
C GLY A 112 -11.13 41.36 10.10
N SER A 113 -11.37 41.06 11.37
CA SER A 113 -11.43 42.04 12.48
C SER A 113 -10.09 42.34 13.15
N LEU A 114 -9.05 41.53 12.89
CA LEU A 114 -7.74 41.64 13.52
C LEU A 114 -6.69 42.27 12.58
N ASP A 115 -5.74 43.00 13.14
CA ASP A 115 -4.61 43.54 12.39
C ASP A 115 -3.71 42.45 11.80
N LYS A 116 -3.05 42.71 10.68
CA LYS A 116 -2.22 41.74 9.95
C LYS A 116 -1.05 41.18 10.77
N GLU A 117 -0.58 41.93 11.75
CA GLU A 117 0.55 41.55 12.60
C GLU A 117 0.11 40.93 13.94
N ASP A 118 -1.18 40.88 14.21
CA ASP A 118 -1.69 40.30 15.45
C ASP A 118 -1.39 38.80 15.48
N PRO A 119 -0.75 38.28 16.54
CA PRO A 119 -0.51 36.84 16.70
C PRO A 119 -1.78 35.99 16.62
N LYS A 120 -2.90 36.47 17.15
CA LYS A 120 -4.21 35.81 17.11
C LYS A 120 -4.75 35.64 15.68
N ARG A 121 -4.42 36.59 14.79
CA ARG A 121 -4.77 36.49 13.38
C ARG A 121 -4.05 35.30 12.71
N LYS A 122 -2.74 35.14 12.98
CA LYS A 122 -1.97 34.01 12.43
C LYS A 122 -2.48 32.68 12.92
N GLU A 123 -2.87 32.59 14.19
CA GLU A 123 -3.50 31.42 14.79
C GLU A 123 -4.84 31.12 14.10
N ALA A 124 -5.74 32.09 14.01
CA ALA A 124 -7.02 31.93 13.34
C ALA A 124 -6.89 31.57 11.84
N GLU A 125 -5.90 32.11 11.13
CA GLU A 125 -5.59 31.73 9.74
C GLU A 125 -5.10 30.28 9.63
N SER A 126 -4.34 29.79 10.62
CA SER A 126 -3.89 28.40 10.71
C SER A 126 -5.08 27.47 10.93
N ASP A 127 -5.92 27.74 11.92
CA ASP A 127 -7.08 26.94 12.28
C ASP A 127 -8.10 26.92 11.14
N ARG A 128 -8.33 28.04 10.49
CA ARG A 128 -9.13 28.13 9.27
C ARG A 128 -8.60 27.24 8.16
N LYS A 129 -7.30 27.23 7.96
CA LYS A 129 -6.67 26.39 6.93
C LYS A 129 -6.84 24.90 7.24
N GLU A 130 -6.70 24.51 8.49
CA GLU A 130 -6.93 23.13 8.94
C GLU A 130 -8.40 22.72 8.73
N LEU A 131 -9.34 23.58 9.12
CA LEU A 131 -10.77 23.37 8.92
C LEU A 131 -11.14 23.21 7.43
N VAL A 132 -10.60 24.06 6.56
CA VAL A 132 -10.81 23.97 5.10
C VAL A 132 -10.21 22.68 4.54
N ASN A 133 -9.06 22.23 5.05
CA ASN A 133 -8.46 20.96 4.64
C ASN A 133 -9.29 19.76 5.10
N ALA A 134 -9.81 19.79 6.33
CA ALA A 134 -10.73 18.76 6.84
C ALA A 134 -12.01 18.70 5.98
N GLN A 135 -12.62 19.84 5.66
CA GLN A 135 -13.77 19.90 4.76
C GLN A 135 -13.49 19.31 3.38
N LYS A 136 -12.32 19.64 2.79
CA LYS A 136 -11.90 19.04 1.49
C LYS A 136 -11.73 17.53 1.60
N ALA A 137 -11.17 17.03 2.69
CA ALA A 137 -10.99 15.59 2.92
C ALA A 137 -12.34 14.88 3.03
N ILE A 138 -13.33 15.47 3.72
CA ILE A 138 -14.69 14.93 3.82
C ILE A 138 -15.38 14.92 2.45
N ARG A 139 -15.32 16.03 1.70
CA ARG A 139 -15.86 16.11 0.33
C ARG A 139 -15.25 15.06 -0.59
N SER A 140 -13.94 14.87 -0.50
CA SER A 140 -13.22 13.85 -1.28
C SER A 140 -13.67 12.43 -0.92
N ARG A 141 -13.79 12.12 0.39
CA ARG A 141 -14.29 10.82 0.86
C ARG A 141 -15.72 10.55 0.39
N ARG A 142 -16.62 11.53 0.51
CA ARG A 142 -18.02 11.41 0.01
C ARG A 142 -18.06 11.17 -1.50
N SER A 143 -17.30 11.97 -2.26
CA SER A 143 -17.21 11.80 -3.72
C SER A 143 -16.70 10.41 -4.10
N THR A 144 -15.72 9.89 -3.37
CA THR A 144 -15.16 8.55 -3.60
C THR A 144 -16.19 7.47 -3.26
N PHE A 145 -16.95 7.64 -2.16
CA PHE A 145 -18.02 6.73 -1.74
C PHE A 145 -19.13 6.65 -2.80
N THR A 146 -19.70 7.78 -3.19
CA THR A 146 -20.75 7.87 -4.23
C THR A 146 -20.27 7.31 -5.58
N ARG A 147 -19.01 7.58 -5.94
CA ARG A 147 -18.41 7.05 -7.17
C ARG A 147 -18.28 5.52 -7.14
N ALA A 148 -17.90 4.95 -6.00
CA ALA A 148 -17.80 3.50 -5.85
C ALA A 148 -19.18 2.83 -6.04
N ILE A 149 -20.23 3.35 -5.41
CA ILE A 149 -21.61 2.86 -5.57
C ILE A 149 -22.06 2.99 -7.04
N LYS A 150 -21.82 4.14 -7.66
CA LYS A 150 -22.18 4.35 -9.08
C LYS A 150 -21.49 3.32 -9.96
N ARG A 151 -20.19 3.11 -9.81
CA ARG A 151 -19.42 2.13 -10.59
C ARG A 151 -19.88 0.69 -10.33
N ALA A 152 -20.20 0.36 -9.08
CA ALA A 152 -20.75 -0.95 -8.75
C ALA A 152 -22.09 -1.19 -9.45
N ASN A 153 -22.97 -0.20 -9.48
CA ASN A 153 -24.24 -0.28 -10.22
C ASN A 153 -24.06 -0.45 -11.73
N GLU A 154 -23.05 0.23 -12.32
CA GLU A 154 -22.71 0.08 -13.75
C GLU A 154 -22.21 -1.33 -14.08
N LYS A 155 -21.62 -2.05 -13.10
CA LYS A 155 -21.05 -3.39 -13.26
C LYS A 155 -21.92 -4.51 -12.66
N LYS A 156 -23.04 -4.16 -12.07
CA LYS A 156 -23.98 -5.11 -11.47
C LYS A 156 -24.40 -6.19 -12.46
N GLY A 157 -24.24 -7.45 -12.05
CA GLY A 157 -24.63 -8.61 -12.87
C GLY A 157 -23.68 -8.95 -14.02
N SER A 158 -22.53 -8.28 -14.12
CA SER A 158 -21.49 -8.59 -15.12
C SER A 158 -20.18 -9.01 -14.47
N ILE A 159 -19.41 -9.83 -15.15
CA ILE A 159 -18.02 -10.11 -14.82
C ILE A 159 -17.17 -8.99 -15.43
N PHE A 160 -16.18 -8.51 -14.68
CA PHE A 160 -15.27 -7.48 -15.14
C PHE A 160 -13.83 -7.80 -14.75
N TYR A 161 -12.89 -7.17 -15.43
CA TYR A 161 -11.46 -7.37 -15.30
C TYR A 161 -10.77 -6.04 -15.04
N HIS A 162 -9.59 -6.08 -14.43
CA HIS A 162 -8.77 -4.88 -14.17
C HIS A 162 -7.58 -4.84 -15.11
N ARG A 163 -7.23 -3.63 -15.56
CA ARG A 163 -5.95 -3.36 -16.23
C ARG A 163 -4.88 -3.07 -15.21
N VAL A 164 -3.68 -3.58 -15.47
CA VAL A 164 -2.55 -3.54 -14.56
C VAL A 164 -1.35 -2.86 -15.22
N PHE A 165 -0.62 -2.06 -14.47
CA PHE A 165 0.68 -1.53 -14.88
C PHE A 165 1.69 -1.68 -13.75
N ALA A 166 2.99 -1.72 -14.09
CA ALA A 166 4.07 -1.71 -13.11
C ALA A 166 4.56 -0.28 -12.89
N ASP A 167 4.80 0.11 -11.63
CA ASP A 167 5.52 1.34 -11.34
C ASP A 167 7.03 1.18 -11.62
N TYR A 168 7.81 2.25 -11.43
CA TYR A 168 9.25 2.25 -11.68
C TYR A 168 10.06 1.28 -10.79
N ARG A 169 9.46 0.70 -9.77
CA ARG A 169 10.05 -0.33 -8.89
C ARG A 169 9.59 -1.75 -9.25
N GLY A 170 8.63 -1.87 -10.15
CA GLY A 170 7.99 -3.13 -10.51
C GLY A 170 6.74 -3.47 -9.71
N ARG A 171 6.30 -2.63 -8.76
CA ARG A 171 5.03 -2.85 -8.05
C ARG A 171 3.85 -2.67 -8.98
N LEU A 172 2.88 -3.58 -8.89
CA LEU A 172 1.74 -3.63 -9.79
C LEU A 172 0.56 -2.81 -9.26
N TYR A 173 0.00 -1.97 -10.11
CA TYR A 173 -1.11 -1.08 -9.81
C TYR A 173 -2.22 -1.23 -10.84
N LEU A 174 -3.46 -1.01 -10.41
CA LEU A 174 -4.61 -0.97 -11.29
C LEU A 174 -4.75 0.42 -11.93
N THR A 175 -5.14 0.45 -13.20
CA THR A 175 -5.30 1.71 -13.95
C THR A 175 -6.62 2.43 -13.62
N ASN A 176 -7.61 1.72 -13.12
CA ASN A 176 -8.92 2.30 -12.84
C ASN A 176 -9.08 2.76 -11.38
N SER A 177 -9.90 3.79 -11.18
CA SER A 177 -10.10 4.50 -9.91
C SER A 177 -11.57 4.49 -9.54
N GLY A 178 -12.29 3.60 -9.37
CA GLY A 178 -13.73 3.76 -8.99
C GLY A 178 -14.33 2.52 -8.37
N LEU A 179 -13.85 1.37 -8.81
CA LEU A 179 -14.17 0.06 -8.25
C LEU A 179 -12.90 -0.78 -8.39
N SER A 180 -12.18 -1.01 -7.29
CA SER A 180 -10.83 -1.57 -7.30
C SER A 180 -10.53 -2.32 -6.00
N TYR A 181 -9.95 -3.51 -6.10
CA TYR A 181 -9.44 -4.23 -4.93
C TYR A 181 -8.18 -3.57 -4.30
N GLN A 182 -7.54 -2.64 -5.01
CA GLN A 182 -6.49 -1.75 -4.46
C GLN A 182 -7.06 -0.42 -3.95
N GLY A 183 -8.39 -0.28 -3.92
CA GLY A 183 -9.09 0.91 -3.48
C GLY A 183 -9.26 0.98 -1.96
N ASN A 184 -10.17 1.86 -1.54
CA ASN A 184 -10.56 1.96 -0.13
C ASN A 184 -11.44 0.77 0.30
N ASP A 185 -11.70 0.67 1.60
CA ASP A 185 -12.47 -0.40 2.21
C ASP A 185 -13.82 -0.67 1.51
N LEU A 186 -14.61 0.36 1.16
CA LEU A 186 -15.86 0.16 0.43
C LEU A 186 -15.64 -0.47 -0.95
N GLN A 187 -14.65 -0.01 -1.71
CA GLN A 187 -14.35 -0.56 -3.03
C GLN A 187 -13.94 -2.04 -2.92
N ARG A 188 -13.13 -2.38 -1.92
CA ARG A 188 -12.71 -3.75 -1.63
C ARG A 188 -13.87 -4.60 -1.14
N GLY A 189 -14.75 -4.07 -0.30
CA GLY A 189 -15.97 -4.74 0.15
C GLY A 189 -16.98 -5.03 -0.98
N LEU A 190 -17.03 -4.17 -1.99
CA LEU A 190 -17.92 -4.31 -3.15
C LEU A 190 -17.46 -5.34 -4.19
N ILE A 191 -16.18 -5.77 -4.15
CA ILE A 191 -15.58 -6.65 -5.16
C ILE A 191 -15.39 -8.06 -4.59
N GLU A 192 -15.75 -9.05 -5.39
CA GLU A 192 -15.47 -10.46 -5.12
C GLU A 192 -15.03 -11.18 -6.38
N PHE A 193 -14.42 -12.36 -6.25
CA PHE A 193 -14.06 -13.17 -7.41
C PHE A 193 -15.32 -13.60 -8.18
N ALA A 194 -15.25 -13.55 -9.52
CA ALA A 194 -16.35 -14.03 -10.36
C ALA A 194 -16.56 -15.54 -10.20
N GLN A 195 -15.47 -16.29 -10.11
CA GLN A 195 -15.49 -17.73 -9.89
C GLN A 195 -15.53 -18.03 -8.39
N GLY A 196 -16.53 -18.76 -7.93
CA GLY A 196 -16.61 -19.27 -6.56
C GLY A 196 -15.84 -20.57 -6.39
N ARG A 197 -15.40 -20.84 -5.16
CA ARG A 197 -14.75 -22.11 -4.76
C ARG A 197 -15.34 -22.65 -3.47
N LYS A 198 -15.42 -23.98 -3.38
CA LYS A 198 -15.83 -24.65 -2.15
C LYS A 198 -14.80 -24.40 -1.05
N VAL A 199 -15.27 -24.21 0.19
CA VAL A 199 -14.47 -24.06 1.40
C VAL A 199 -14.49 -25.40 2.14
N ALA A 200 -13.33 -26.02 2.32
CA ALA A 200 -13.18 -27.21 3.15
C ALA A 200 -13.07 -26.81 4.64
N GLU A 201 -13.29 -27.77 5.53
CA GLU A 201 -13.20 -27.54 6.98
C GLU A 201 -11.85 -26.93 7.39
N ALA A 202 -10.75 -27.39 6.81
CA ALA A 202 -9.40 -26.87 7.08
C ALA A 202 -9.18 -25.41 6.63
N ASP A 203 -10.03 -24.90 5.72
CA ASP A 203 -9.90 -23.56 5.14
C ASP A 203 -10.62 -22.49 5.97
N TRP A 204 -11.54 -22.89 6.85
CA TRP A 204 -12.32 -21.97 7.69
C TRP A 204 -11.43 -21.02 8.52
N LYS A 205 -10.26 -21.47 8.95
CA LYS A 205 -9.30 -20.64 9.66
C LYS A 205 -8.94 -19.35 8.90
N PHE A 206 -8.91 -19.39 7.57
CA PHE A 206 -8.58 -18.21 6.76
C PHE A 206 -9.76 -17.24 6.64
N ILE A 207 -11.00 -17.74 6.68
CA ILE A 207 -12.19 -16.88 6.73
C ILE A 207 -12.25 -16.16 8.08
N TRP A 208 -12.06 -16.88 9.19
CA TRP A 208 -12.01 -16.30 10.52
C TRP A 208 -10.83 -15.35 10.69
N LEU A 209 -9.66 -15.69 10.12
CA LEU A 209 -8.51 -14.81 10.12
C LEU A 209 -8.76 -13.52 9.33
N HIS A 210 -9.44 -13.61 8.20
CA HIS A 210 -9.83 -12.43 7.41
C HIS A 210 -10.85 -11.56 8.17
N LEU A 211 -11.84 -12.17 8.83
CA LEU A 211 -12.75 -11.46 9.73
C LEU A 211 -11.98 -10.73 10.84
N ALA A 212 -11.05 -11.43 11.50
CA ALA A 212 -10.21 -10.88 12.57
C ALA A 212 -9.40 -9.67 12.09
N ASN A 213 -8.79 -9.79 10.89
CA ASN A 213 -7.98 -8.72 10.29
C ASN A 213 -8.83 -7.47 10.01
N THR A 214 -10.01 -7.65 9.42
CA THR A 214 -10.92 -6.56 9.07
C THR A 214 -11.57 -5.92 10.31
N TRP A 215 -11.80 -6.69 11.38
CA TRP A 215 -12.20 -6.16 12.69
C TRP A 215 -11.08 -5.45 13.42
N GLY A 216 -9.82 -5.69 13.02
CA GLY A 216 -8.64 -5.05 13.60
C GLY A 216 -8.02 -5.80 14.78
N LEU A 217 -8.34 -7.09 14.98
CA LEU A 217 -7.69 -7.94 15.99
C LEU A 217 -6.19 -8.06 15.74
N LYS A 218 -5.42 -8.23 16.82
CA LYS A 218 -3.95 -8.31 16.78
C LYS A 218 -3.49 -9.55 17.54
N GLY A 219 -2.30 -10.03 17.19
CA GLY A 219 -1.71 -11.23 17.81
C GLY A 219 -1.33 -12.30 16.79
N ALA A 220 -0.95 -13.48 17.28
CA ALA A 220 -0.71 -14.66 16.46
C ALA A 220 -1.98 -15.10 15.73
N TRP A 221 -1.84 -15.88 14.67
CA TRP A 221 -2.98 -16.35 13.87
C TRP A 221 -4.00 -17.11 14.70
N GLU A 222 -3.53 -18.05 15.52
CA GLU A 222 -4.38 -18.91 16.33
C GLU A 222 -5.22 -18.10 17.31
N GLN A 223 -4.62 -17.09 17.94
CA GLN A 223 -5.34 -16.20 18.85
C GLN A 223 -6.39 -15.38 18.11
N ARG A 224 -6.03 -14.79 16.96
CA ARG A 224 -6.98 -13.99 16.17
C ARG A 224 -8.15 -14.82 15.64
N VAL A 225 -7.89 -16.05 15.22
CA VAL A 225 -8.93 -16.99 14.78
C VAL A 225 -9.87 -17.32 15.94
N ALA A 226 -9.33 -17.70 17.11
CA ALA A 226 -10.13 -18.01 18.28
C ALA A 226 -10.97 -16.82 18.77
N ASP A 227 -10.38 -15.61 18.78
CA ASP A 227 -11.09 -14.39 19.13
C ASP A 227 -12.23 -14.10 18.14
N ALA A 228 -11.98 -14.27 16.84
CA ALA A 228 -12.98 -14.08 15.79
C ALA A 228 -14.11 -15.12 15.86
N GLU A 229 -13.79 -16.39 16.10
CA GLU A 229 -14.78 -17.44 16.30
C GLU A 229 -15.68 -17.18 17.51
N SER A 230 -15.15 -16.59 18.57
CA SER A 230 -15.94 -16.18 19.74
C SER A 230 -16.98 -15.10 19.43
N MET A 231 -16.82 -14.35 18.32
CA MET A 231 -17.76 -13.34 17.85
C MET A 231 -18.88 -13.92 16.96
N GLN A 232 -18.96 -15.24 16.75
CA GLN A 232 -19.88 -15.86 15.78
C GLN A 232 -21.34 -15.41 15.95
N SER A 233 -21.84 -15.27 17.17
CA SER A 233 -23.23 -14.81 17.43
C SER A 233 -23.46 -13.39 16.94
N ASP A 234 -22.51 -12.48 17.15
CA ASP A 234 -22.57 -11.11 16.67
C ASP A 234 -22.42 -11.05 15.15
N VAL A 235 -21.50 -11.83 14.58
CA VAL A 235 -21.30 -11.96 13.13
C VAL A 235 -22.60 -12.35 12.43
N LEU A 236 -23.32 -13.36 12.94
CA LEU A 236 -24.60 -13.78 12.39
C LEU A 236 -25.68 -12.71 12.56
N ARG A 237 -25.73 -12.03 13.70
CA ARG A 237 -26.65 -10.91 13.94
C ARG A 237 -26.39 -9.75 12.98
N TYR A 238 -25.13 -9.39 12.74
CA TYR A 238 -24.75 -8.37 11.77
C TYR A 238 -25.14 -8.75 10.34
N ALA A 239 -24.92 -10.01 9.96
CA ALA A 239 -25.29 -10.50 8.64
C ALA A 239 -26.81 -10.57 8.42
N GLN A 240 -27.60 -10.84 9.46
CA GLN A 240 -29.08 -10.92 9.38
C GLN A 240 -29.73 -9.54 9.35
N SER A 241 -29.20 -8.57 10.10
CA SER A 241 -29.77 -7.23 10.25
C SER A 241 -28.71 -6.13 10.06
N PRO A 242 -28.07 -6.06 8.87
CA PRO A 242 -26.87 -5.22 8.69
C PRO A 242 -27.14 -3.72 8.74
N VAL A 243 -28.36 -3.27 8.47
CA VAL A 243 -28.72 -1.84 8.54
C VAL A 243 -28.98 -1.42 9.97
N GLU A 244 -29.69 -2.25 10.74
CA GLU A 244 -30.04 -2.02 12.13
C GLU A 244 -28.81 -2.05 13.05
N THR A 245 -27.85 -2.91 12.74
CA THR A 245 -26.61 -3.10 13.51
C THR A 245 -25.43 -2.29 12.96
N TYR A 246 -25.69 -1.33 12.05
CA TYR A 246 -24.63 -0.54 11.40
C TYR A 246 -23.67 0.14 12.38
N ASP A 247 -24.19 0.74 13.44
CA ASP A 247 -23.38 1.49 14.41
C ASP A 247 -22.42 0.59 15.21
N GLU A 248 -22.70 -0.71 15.27
CA GLU A 248 -21.85 -1.70 15.92
C GLU A 248 -20.75 -2.18 14.97
N TRP A 249 -21.11 -2.79 13.84
CA TRP A 249 -20.11 -3.34 12.93
C TRP A 249 -19.29 -2.26 12.19
N SER A 250 -19.81 -1.04 12.08
CA SER A 250 -19.07 0.08 11.47
C SER A 250 -17.89 0.58 12.32
N GLN A 251 -17.73 0.08 13.54
CA GLN A 251 -16.53 0.31 14.37
C GLN A 251 -15.31 -0.44 13.83
N ALA A 252 -15.49 -1.45 12.99
CA ALA A 252 -14.39 -2.14 12.33
C ALA A 252 -13.58 -1.16 11.46
N PRO A 253 -12.25 -1.17 11.50
CA PRO A 253 -11.40 -0.36 10.63
C PRO A 253 -11.70 -0.57 9.14
N ASP A 254 -11.87 -1.83 8.73
CA ASP A 254 -12.23 -2.24 7.38
C ASP A 254 -13.66 -2.76 7.31
N LYS A 255 -14.61 -1.90 7.71
CA LYS A 255 -16.00 -2.23 7.99
C LYS A 255 -16.77 -2.87 6.82
N TRP A 256 -16.48 -2.45 5.58
CA TRP A 256 -17.18 -2.99 4.41
C TRP A 256 -16.68 -4.38 4.02
N GLN A 257 -15.42 -4.66 4.23
CA GLN A 257 -14.85 -5.99 4.09
C GLN A 257 -15.29 -6.89 5.25
N PHE A 258 -15.37 -6.33 6.46
CA PHE A 258 -15.88 -7.03 7.64
C PHE A 258 -17.32 -7.53 7.43
N ILE A 259 -18.26 -6.64 7.06
CA ILE A 259 -19.66 -7.03 6.87
C ILE A 259 -19.82 -8.03 5.70
N ARG A 260 -19.03 -7.88 4.62
CA ARG A 260 -18.99 -8.87 3.55
C ARG A 260 -18.59 -10.25 4.07
N THR A 261 -17.60 -10.30 4.97
CA THR A 261 -17.14 -11.56 5.57
C THR A 261 -18.19 -12.15 6.50
N CYS A 262 -18.97 -11.31 7.19
CA CYS A 262 -20.12 -11.78 7.99
C CYS A 262 -21.18 -12.46 7.11
N PHE A 263 -21.47 -11.93 5.92
CA PHE A 263 -22.39 -12.59 4.97
C PHE A 263 -21.84 -13.93 4.51
N GLU A 264 -20.57 -13.98 4.16
CA GLU A 264 -19.92 -15.22 3.74
C GLU A 264 -19.99 -16.31 4.81
N ILE A 265 -19.73 -15.97 6.09
CA ILE A 265 -19.82 -16.90 7.21
C ILE A 265 -21.25 -17.41 7.38
N ARG A 266 -22.25 -16.53 7.32
CA ARG A 266 -23.68 -16.90 7.38
C ARG A 266 -24.00 -17.93 6.28
N ASP A 267 -23.66 -17.61 5.02
CA ASP A 267 -24.01 -18.42 3.86
C ASP A 267 -23.35 -19.80 3.89
N LEU A 268 -22.10 -19.86 4.36
CA LEU A 268 -21.35 -21.11 4.52
C LEU A 268 -21.87 -21.97 5.69
N LEU A 269 -22.36 -21.35 6.78
CA LEU A 269 -22.97 -22.06 7.90
C LEU A 269 -24.36 -22.60 7.51
N ASP A 270 -25.14 -21.83 6.72
CA ASP A 270 -26.45 -22.25 6.21
C ASP A 270 -26.32 -23.34 5.14
N ASN A 271 -25.28 -23.26 4.31
CA ASN A 271 -25.01 -24.21 3.24
C ASN A 271 -23.49 -24.45 3.08
N PRO A 272 -22.95 -25.55 3.64
CA PRO A 272 -21.52 -25.87 3.50
C PRO A 272 -21.02 -26.11 2.07
N ASP A 273 -21.93 -26.33 1.12
CA ASP A 273 -21.58 -26.45 -0.31
C ASP A 273 -21.68 -25.10 -1.06
N HIS A 274 -21.99 -24.01 -0.37
CA HIS A 274 -21.99 -22.67 -0.95
C HIS A 274 -20.61 -22.33 -1.54
N PRO A 275 -20.56 -21.91 -2.83
CA PRO A 275 -19.28 -21.52 -3.43
C PRO A 275 -18.86 -20.15 -2.92
N SER A 276 -17.78 -20.09 -2.15
CA SER A 276 -17.22 -18.83 -1.66
C SER A 276 -16.61 -18.00 -2.79
N HIS A 277 -16.97 -16.72 -2.84
CA HIS A 277 -16.41 -15.71 -3.74
C HIS A 277 -15.54 -14.70 -2.99
N LEU A 278 -15.37 -14.89 -1.68
CA LEU A 278 -14.64 -14.00 -0.81
C LEU A 278 -13.17 -13.91 -1.21
N ILE A 279 -12.65 -12.69 -1.25
CA ILE A 279 -11.21 -12.42 -1.35
C ILE A 279 -10.69 -12.31 0.07
N CYS A 280 -10.03 -13.36 0.55
CA CYS A 280 -9.31 -13.33 1.83
C CYS A 280 -7.89 -12.82 1.58
N GLU A 281 -7.43 -11.85 2.35
CA GLU A 281 -6.13 -11.22 2.15
C GLU A 281 -5.17 -11.54 3.28
N LEU A 282 -3.92 -11.80 2.90
CA LEU A 282 -2.78 -11.92 3.81
C LEU A 282 -1.74 -10.86 3.43
N ASP A 283 -1.39 -10.01 4.40
CA ASP A 283 -0.42 -8.93 4.23
C ASP A 283 0.91 -9.30 4.89
N GLN A 284 2.02 -8.84 4.33
CA GLN A 284 3.31 -9.00 5.00
C GLN A 284 3.35 -8.10 6.25
N SER A 285 3.75 -8.65 7.38
CA SER A 285 3.73 -7.92 8.66
C SER A 285 4.61 -6.67 8.67
N THR A 286 5.72 -6.69 7.93
CA THR A 286 6.69 -5.59 7.78
C THR A 286 7.58 -5.80 6.56
N SER A 287 7.02 -5.86 5.34
CA SER A 287 7.73 -6.34 4.13
C SER A 287 9.13 -5.75 3.94
N ALA A 288 9.28 -4.42 4.03
CA ALA A 288 10.57 -3.78 3.86
C ALA A 288 11.63 -4.26 4.87
N LEU A 289 11.25 -4.46 6.13
CA LEU A 289 12.18 -4.94 7.16
C LEU A 289 12.43 -6.45 7.05
N GLN A 290 11.44 -7.21 6.59
CA GLN A 290 11.59 -8.63 6.29
C GLN A 290 12.63 -8.84 5.18
N HIS A 291 12.50 -8.12 4.08
CA HIS A 291 13.49 -8.16 3.01
C HIS A 291 14.87 -7.64 3.46
N MET A 292 14.94 -6.60 4.29
CA MET A 292 16.22 -6.13 4.85
C MET A 292 16.89 -7.20 5.73
N ALA A 293 16.09 -7.96 6.52
CA ALA A 293 16.63 -9.05 7.34
C ALA A 293 17.23 -10.16 6.47
N LEU A 294 16.56 -10.52 5.37
CA LEU A 294 17.03 -11.52 4.41
C LEU A 294 18.25 -11.04 3.62
N VAL A 295 18.25 -9.79 3.13
CA VAL A 295 19.40 -9.17 2.44
C VAL A 295 20.62 -9.13 3.34
N MET A 296 20.44 -8.90 4.63
CA MET A 296 21.54 -8.79 5.61
C MET A 296 21.92 -10.12 6.27
N ASP A 297 21.23 -11.21 5.91
CA ASP A 297 21.39 -12.54 6.51
C ASP A 297 21.44 -12.48 8.04
N ASP A 298 20.41 -11.84 8.65
CA ASP A 298 20.35 -11.63 10.10
C ASP A 298 19.21 -12.45 10.74
N PRO A 299 19.50 -13.68 11.23
CA PRO A 299 18.50 -14.53 11.88
C PRO A 299 17.83 -13.88 13.09
N LYS A 300 18.54 -13.02 13.81
CA LYS A 300 17.98 -12.31 14.97
C LYS A 300 16.94 -11.29 14.53
N MET A 301 17.22 -10.51 13.50
CA MET A 301 16.27 -9.56 12.94
C MET A 301 15.08 -10.30 12.29
N MET A 302 15.31 -11.45 11.65
CA MET A 302 14.25 -12.26 11.07
C MET A 302 13.19 -12.65 12.10
N LYS A 303 13.59 -13.14 13.28
CA LYS A 303 12.65 -13.44 14.37
C LYS A 303 11.85 -12.23 14.83
N GLN A 304 12.44 -11.03 14.81
CA GLN A 304 11.75 -9.80 15.19
C GLN A 304 10.74 -9.30 14.15
N VAL A 305 10.86 -9.74 12.91
CA VAL A 305 9.95 -9.39 11.80
C VAL A 305 9.09 -10.58 11.35
N ASN A 306 8.85 -11.51 12.26
CA ASN A 306 7.94 -12.65 12.10
C ASN A 306 8.41 -13.73 11.11
N PHE A 307 9.70 -13.87 10.84
CA PHE A 307 10.24 -15.09 10.26
C PHE A 307 10.60 -16.07 11.38
N GLY A 308 10.19 -17.32 11.20
CA GLY A 308 10.27 -18.38 12.19
C GLY A 308 8.89 -18.79 12.74
N PRO A 309 8.86 -19.75 13.70
CA PRO A 309 7.59 -20.28 14.20
C PRO A 309 6.86 -19.34 15.18
N ASP A 310 7.57 -18.38 15.77
CA ASP A 310 7.03 -17.55 16.85
C ASP A 310 6.54 -16.20 16.31
N TYR A 311 5.41 -15.73 16.85
CA TYR A 311 4.91 -14.38 16.59
C TYR A 311 5.63 -13.34 17.43
N THR A 312 6.00 -12.21 16.83
CA THR A 312 6.64 -11.08 17.49
C THR A 312 5.96 -9.76 17.08
N ASP A 313 5.48 -9.00 18.05
CA ASP A 313 4.99 -7.64 17.79
C ASP A 313 6.11 -6.61 17.99
N ILE A 314 6.91 -6.40 16.97
CA ILE A 314 8.02 -5.44 17.00
C ILE A 314 7.54 -4.00 17.29
N TYR A 315 6.32 -3.65 16.91
CA TYR A 315 5.75 -2.34 17.20
C TYR A 315 5.50 -2.16 18.69
N GLN A 316 4.97 -3.21 19.36
CA GLN A 316 4.75 -3.19 20.79
C GLN A 316 6.09 -3.16 21.54
N ILE A 317 7.06 -4.00 21.17
CA ILE A 317 8.39 -4.03 21.78
C ILE A 317 9.08 -2.66 21.73
N ILE A 318 9.03 -2.00 20.58
CA ILE A 318 9.59 -0.65 20.45
C ILE A 318 8.77 0.34 21.26
N GLY A 319 7.45 0.28 21.21
CA GLY A 319 6.54 1.15 21.93
C GLY A 319 6.77 1.09 23.45
N ASP A 320 6.90 -0.10 24.02
CA ASP A 320 7.14 -0.31 25.46
C ASP A 320 8.52 0.18 25.91
N SER A 321 9.47 0.25 24.99
CA SER A 321 10.80 0.78 25.26
C SER A 321 10.86 2.32 25.27
N LEU A 322 9.77 3.02 24.92
CA LEU A 322 9.71 4.49 24.89
C LEU A 322 9.44 5.06 26.28
N GLU A 323 10.04 6.20 26.53
CA GLU A 323 9.88 6.95 27.78
C GLU A 323 8.97 8.16 27.52
N PHE A 324 8.00 8.35 28.42
CA PHE A 324 7.03 9.45 28.37
C PHE A 324 6.93 10.08 29.76
N ASP A 325 6.76 11.38 29.82
CA ASP A 325 6.55 12.12 31.08
C ASP A 325 5.11 11.96 31.61
N VAL A 326 4.22 11.39 30.80
CA VAL A 326 2.82 11.12 31.14
C VAL A 326 2.50 9.65 30.88
N GLU A 327 1.45 9.16 31.51
CA GLU A 327 0.99 7.80 31.28
C GLU A 327 0.42 7.67 29.85
N VAL A 328 0.97 6.72 29.08
CA VAL A 328 0.54 6.41 27.71
C VAL A 328 0.19 4.93 27.65
N SER A 329 -1.03 4.62 27.20
CA SER A 329 -1.50 3.23 27.10
C SER A 329 -0.62 2.38 26.17
N PRO A 330 -0.53 1.06 26.38
CA PRO A 330 0.23 0.16 25.50
C PRO A 330 -0.20 0.28 24.02
N GLN A 331 -1.50 0.42 23.75
CA GLN A 331 -2.03 0.58 22.40
C GLN A 331 -1.53 1.88 21.75
N HIS A 332 -1.50 2.99 22.49
CA HIS A 332 -1.00 4.26 21.97
C HIS A 332 0.52 4.20 21.73
N ARG A 333 1.28 3.57 22.64
CA ARG A 333 2.75 3.34 22.47
C ARG A 333 3.02 2.54 21.20
N ARG A 334 2.26 1.46 20.98
CA ARG A 334 2.33 0.64 19.77
C ARG A 334 2.03 1.46 18.51
N LYS A 335 0.98 2.29 18.54
CA LYS A 335 0.58 3.15 17.42
C LYS A 335 1.66 4.18 17.06
N ILE A 336 2.29 4.79 18.07
CA ILE A 336 3.43 5.70 17.90
C ILE A 336 4.62 4.96 17.27
N ALA A 337 4.98 3.79 17.76
CA ALA A 337 6.06 2.99 17.21
C ALA A 337 5.78 2.57 15.75
N LYS A 338 4.55 2.14 15.45
CA LYS A 338 4.14 1.74 14.10
C LYS A 338 4.24 2.89 13.11
N SER A 339 3.78 4.09 13.47
CA SER A 339 3.84 5.28 12.61
C SER A 339 5.26 5.77 12.34
N ALA A 340 6.23 5.38 13.16
CA ALA A 340 7.64 5.65 12.95
C ALA A 340 8.36 4.55 12.17
N LEU A 341 8.06 3.28 12.47
CA LEU A 341 8.76 2.14 11.89
C LEU A 341 8.46 1.98 10.39
N ILE A 342 7.22 2.26 9.98
CA ILE A 342 6.82 2.21 8.57
C ILE A 342 7.62 3.24 7.74
N PRO A 343 7.61 4.55 8.04
CA PRO A 343 8.44 5.52 7.32
C PRO A 343 9.95 5.22 7.41
N PHE A 344 10.42 4.69 8.55
CA PHE A 344 11.82 4.26 8.70
C PHE A 344 12.16 3.17 7.68
N GLY A 345 11.34 2.15 7.50
CA GLY A 345 11.50 1.12 6.47
C GLY A 345 11.59 1.72 5.05
N TYR A 346 10.83 2.78 4.79
CA TYR A 346 10.85 3.53 3.53
C TYR A 346 11.94 4.60 3.42
N GLY A 347 12.97 4.54 4.28
CA GLY A 347 14.13 5.43 4.20
C GLY A 347 13.97 6.80 4.84
N SER A 348 12.82 7.08 5.45
CA SER A 348 12.57 8.36 6.12
C SER A 348 13.48 8.57 7.33
N GLY A 349 13.81 9.83 7.61
CA GLY A 349 14.53 10.23 8.82
C GLY A 349 13.60 10.85 9.86
N VAL A 350 14.18 11.26 11.00
CA VAL A 350 13.48 11.81 12.18
C VAL A 350 12.44 12.88 11.84
N LYS A 351 12.75 13.80 10.91
CA LYS A 351 11.83 14.87 10.53
C LYS A 351 10.50 14.33 9.98
N LYS A 352 10.57 13.33 9.10
CA LYS A 352 9.38 12.69 8.52
C LYS A 352 8.60 11.88 9.56
N ILE A 353 9.29 11.27 10.51
CA ILE A 353 8.66 10.58 11.63
C ILE A 353 7.92 11.58 12.52
N ALA A 354 8.52 12.73 12.83
CA ALA A 354 7.88 13.77 13.62
C ALA A 354 6.66 14.38 12.90
N GLU A 355 6.73 14.58 11.59
CA GLU A 355 5.61 15.02 10.76
C GLU A 355 4.46 13.98 10.75
N ALA A 356 4.77 12.68 10.72
CA ALA A 356 3.75 11.62 10.80
C ALA A 356 3.00 11.59 12.15
N TYR A 357 3.60 12.12 13.21
CA TYR A 357 2.93 12.24 14.50
C TYR A 357 1.85 13.33 14.52
N ASP A 358 1.93 14.32 13.63
CA ASP A 358 0.89 15.35 13.48
C ASP A 358 -0.43 14.78 12.90
N GLU A 359 -0.33 13.63 12.21
CA GLU A 359 -1.49 12.94 11.63
C GLU A 359 -2.14 11.93 12.58
N LEU A 360 -1.50 11.68 13.75
CA LEU A 360 -2.01 10.77 14.76
C LEU A 360 -2.92 11.51 15.76
N ASP A 361 -4.18 11.17 15.74
CA ASP A 361 -5.15 11.64 16.75
C ASP A 361 -4.96 10.86 18.07
N LEU A 362 -3.90 11.22 18.81
CA LEU A 362 -3.56 10.65 20.10
C LEU A 362 -3.42 11.76 21.16
N PRO A 363 -4.16 11.66 22.30
CA PRO A 363 -4.15 12.71 23.33
C PRO A 363 -2.74 13.11 23.81
N CYS A 364 -1.84 12.14 23.93
CA CYS A 364 -0.45 12.40 24.34
C CYS A 364 0.37 13.18 23.30
N LEU A 365 0.03 13.07 22.01
CA LEU A 365 0.73 13.80 20.94
C LEU A 365 0.11 15.18 20.68
N MET A 366 -1.21 15.33 20.92
CA MET A 366 -1.92 16.59 20.71
C MET A 366 -1.43 17.70 21.65
N VAL A 367 -1.00 17.36 22.87
CA VAL A 367 -0.45 18.32 23.84
C VAL A 367 1.03 18.62 23.62
N MET A 368 1.72 17.88 22.76
CA MET A 368 3.15 18.07 22.48
C MET A 368 3.38 19.16 21.44
N THR A 369 4.38 20.02 21.69
CA THR A 369 4.92 20.92 20.69
C THR A 369 5.65 20.14 19.58
N TYR A 370 5.88 20.77 18.42
CA TYR A 370 6.69 20.15 17.36
C TYR A 370 8.10 19.75 17.86
N LYS A 371 8.71 20.55 18.77
CA LYS A 371 10.03 20.23 19.33
C LYS A 371 10.01 18.96 20.16
N GLU A 372 8.97 18.75 20.95
CA GLU A 372 8.79 17.53 21.76
C GLU A 372 8.51 16.31 20.88
N ARG A 373 7.63 16.44 19.87
CA ARG A 373 7.39 15.37 18.86
C ARG A 373 8.67 15.02 18.10
N PHE A 374 9.50 16.01 17.76
CA PHE A 374 10.80 15.77 17.12
C PHE A 374 11.77 15.05 18.07
N HIS A 375 11.75 15.37 19.36
CA HIS A 375 12.55 14.66 20.37
C HIS A 375 12.09 13.20 20.53
N LEU A 376 10.76 12.98 20.60
CA LEU A 376 10.17 11.64 20.61
C LEU A 376 10.56 10.84 19.35
N ALA A 377 10.50 11.45 18.17
CA ALA A 377 10.92 10.82 16.92
C ALA A 377 12.39 10.38 16.94
N LYS A 378 13.28 11.19 17.53
CA LYS A 378 14.69 10.79 17.76
C LYS A 378 14.82 9.62 18.71
N GLN A 379 14.03 9.62 19.80
CA GLN A 379 14.02 8.52 20.77
C GLN A 379 13.57 7.22 20.07
N VAL A 380 12.49 7.27 19.29
CA VAL A 380 11.97 6.11 18.57
C VAL A 380 12.98 5.60 17.54
N GLU A 381 13.59 6.48 16.73
CA GLU A 381 14.64 6.06 15.77
C GLU A 381 15.80 5.36 16.49
N LYS A 382 16.25 5.89 17.63
CA LYS A 382 17.31 5.26 18.44
C LYS A 382 16.90 3.86 18.94
N LYS A 383 15.64 3.68 19.36
CA LYS A 383 15.13 2.37 19.79
C LYS A 383 14.99 1.41 18.60
N ILE A 384 14.51 1.89 17.43
CA ILE A 384 14.48 1.10 16.18
C ILE A 384 15.90 0.60 15.85
N LEU A 385 16.90 1.47 15.82
CA LEU A 385 18.29 1.11 15.52
C LEU A 385 18.93 0.19 16.56
N LYS A 386 18.45 0.21 17.82
CA LYS A 386 18.88 -0.72 18.86
C LYS A 386 18.35 -2.13 18.60
N HIS A 387 17.07 -2.26 18.24
CA HIS A 387 16.42 -3.56 17.99
C HIS A 387 16.74 -4.12 16.61
N LEU A 388 16.72 -3.27 15.58
CA LEU A 388 16.87 -3.63 14.17
C LEU A 388 18.20 -3.09 13.59
N LYS A 389 19.32 -3.50 14.19
CA LYS A 389 20.67 -2.99 13.84
C LYS A 389 20.99 -3.18 12.35
N SER A 390 20.62 -4.33 11.79
CA SER A 390 20.92 -4.66 10.39
C SER A 390 20.15 -3.83 9.40
N ALA A 391 18.93 -3.38 9.74
CA ALA A 391 18.22 -2.41 8.91
C ALA A 391 18.98 -1.07 8.82
N GLY A 392 19.54 -0.59 9.95
CA GLY A 392 20.40 0.59 9.95
C GLY A 392 21.69 0.41 9.14
N LYS A 393 22.34 -0.74 9.27
CA LYS A 393 23.53 -1.10 8.48
C LYS A 393 23.22 -1.14 6.98
N TYR A 394 22.13 -1.81 6.60
CA TYR A 394 21.65 -1.87 5.22
C TYR A 394 21.46 -0.46 4.64
N LYS A 395 20.67 0.38 5.32
CA LYS A 395 20.42 1.76 4.87
C LYS A 395 21.72 2.55 4.65
N ASN A 396 22.68 2.45 5.58
CA ASN A 396 23.95 3.15 5.50
C ASN A 396 24.82 2.64 4.35
N GLN A 397 24.86 1.33 4.11
CA GLN A 397 25.62 0.74 3.01
C GLN A 397 25.05 1.16 1.65
N MET A 398 23.73 1.12 1.48
CA MET A 398 23.07 1.54 0.25
C MET A 398 23.25 3.05 -0.02
N LYS A 399 23.21 3.89 1.02
CA LYS A 399 23.51 5.33 0.88
C LYS A 399 24.97 5.60 0.50
N LYS A 400 25.91 4.83 1.05
CA LYS A 400 27.32 4.91 0.65
C LYS A 400 27.49 4.51 -0.82
N LEU A 401 26.89 3.38 -1.23
CA LEU A 401 26.90 2.95 -2.63
C LEU A 401 26.40 4.07 -3.55
N ALA A 402 25.24 4.65 -3.25
CA ALA A 402 24.69 5.76 -4.03
C ALA A 402 25.65 6.97 -4.08
N GLY A 403 26.29 7.29 -2.95
CA GLY A 403 27.28 8.38 -2.86
C GLY A 403 28.48 8.17 -3.76
N GLU A 404 29.02 6.95 -3.79
CA GLU A 404 30.16 6.60 -4.63
C GLU A 404 29.80 6.56 -6.11
N LEU A 405 28.64 5.99 -6.47
CA LEU A 405 28.15 6.02 -7.85
C LEU A 405 27.99 7.45 -8.37
N LEU A 406 27.44 8.35 -7.55
CA LEU A 406 27.35 9.78 -7.89
C LEU A 406 28.72 10.44 -8.06
N SER A 407 29.71 10.07 -7.24
CA SER A 407 31.08 10.60 -7.35
C SER A 407 31.78 10.19 -8.63
N THR A 408 31.35 9.13 -9.31
CA THR A 408 31.83 8.72 -10.65
C THR A 408 31.11 9.43 -11.80
N GLY A 409 30.26 10.43 -11.52
CA GLY A 409 29.55 11.20 -12.53
C GLY A 409 28.24 10.56 -13.02
N LYS A 410 27.77 9.51 -12.34
CA LYS A 410 26.48 8.90 -12.67
C LYS A 410 25.34 9.77 -12.12
N ASP A 411 24.33 9.99 -12.93
CA ASP A 411 23.14 10.79 -12.60
C ASP A 411 21.89 9.95 -12.29
N HIS A 412 21.97 8.64 -12.53
CA HIS A 412 20.93 7.67 -12.22
C HIS A 412 21.53 6.29 -11.97
N PHE A 413 20.73 5.40 -11.36
CA PHE A 413 21.11 4.02 -11.12
C PHE A 413 20.07 3.09 -11.73
N PHE A 414 20.50 1.96 -12.27
CA PHE A 414 19.58 0.93 -12.73
C PHE A 414 20.03 -0.45 -12.26
N TRP A 415 19.07 -1.36 -12.12
CA TRP A 415 19.33 -2.77 -11.85
C TRP A 415 18.18 -3.61 -12.40
N LYS A 416 18.47 -4.85 -12.71
CA LYS A 416 17.48 -5.83 -13.16
C LYS A 416 17.12 -6.77 -12.03
N THR A 417 15.82 -6.89 -11.73
CA THR A 417 15.33 -7.77 -10.68
C THR A 417 15.30 -9.24 -11.11
N ALA A 418 15.10 -10.17 -10.15
CA ALA A 418 14.99 -11.60 -10.45
C ALA A 418 13.80 -11.93 -11.38
N SER A 419 12.73 -11.13 -11.38
CA SER A 419 11.60 -11.29 -12.31
C SER A 419 11.85 -10.72 -13.70
N GLY A 420 13.04 -10.16 -13.94
CA GLY A 420 13.41 -9.54 -15.20
C GLY A 420 12.97 -8.07 -15.35
N PHE A 421 12.38 -7.47 -14.32
CA PHE A 421 11.99 -6.06 -14.34
C PHE A 421 13.24 -5.17 -14.20
N GLU A 422 13.36 -4.16 -15.06
CA GLU A 422 14.46 -3.21 -15.02
C GLU A 422 14.05 -1.95 -14.27
N VAL A 423 14.68 -1.72 -13.13
CA VAL A 423 14.42 -0.56 -12.26
C VAL A 423 15.37 0.58 -12.61
N HIS A 424 14.81 1.72 -12.95
CA HIS A 424 15.57 2.95 -13.16
C HIS A 424 15.33 3.92 -12.01
N HIS A 425 16.33 4.06 -11.15
CA HIS A 425 16.29 4.99 -10.02
C HIS A 425 16.87 6.34 -10.43
N TYR A 426 16.00 7.21 -10.89
CA TYR A 426 16.31 8.54 -11.40
C TYR A 426 15.60 9.61 -10.58
N LYS A 427 16.31 10.64 -10.16
CA LYS A 427 15.77 11.81 -9.47
C LYS A 427 16.47 13.06 -9.94
N GLN A 428 15.71 14.03 -10.43
CA GLN A 428 16.20 15.35 -10.81
C GLN A 428 15.81 16.38 -9.76
N THR A 429 16.59 17.44 -9.68
CA THR A 429 16.19 18.65 -8.98
C THR A 429 14.97 19.26 -9.71
N GLU A 430 14.05 19.80 -8.95
CA GLU A 430 12.80 20.36 -9.48
C GLU A 430 12.71 21.84 -9.06
N VAL A 431 12.40 22.72 -10.01
CA VAL A 431 12.01 24.09 -9.70
C VAL A 431 10.50 24.14 -9.55
N LYS A 432 10.08 24.73 -8.45
CA LYS A 432 8.67 24.94 -8.14
C LYS A 432 8.21 26.24 -8.76
N GLU A 433 7.47 26.18 -9.84
CA GLU A 433 6.81 27.33 -10.44
C GLU A 433 5.40 27.50 -9.89
N ARG A 434 5.02 28.74 -9.67
CA ARG A 434 3.69 29.11 -9.19
C ARG A 434 3.06 30.06 -10.19
N GLU A 435 2.08 29.56 -10.92
CA GLU A 435 1.29 30.37 -11.84
C GLU A 435 -0.10 30.65 -11.27
N ARG A 436 -0.60 31.84 -11.58
CA ARG A 436 -2.00 32.21 -11.35
C ARG A 436 -2.73 32.12 -12.68
N VAL A 437 -3.61 31.12 -12.78
CA VAL A 437 -4.42 30.89 -13.99
C VAL A 437 -5.83 31.41 -13.73
N LEU A 438 -6.34 32.25 -14.62
CA LEU A 438 -7.73 32.71 -14.58
C LEU A 438 -8.64 31.50 -14.84
N ILE A 439 -9.53 31.20 -13.88
CA ILE A 439 -10.48 30.06 -13.99
C ILE A 439 -11.93 30.51 -14.26
N GLY A 440 -12.17 31.80 -14.34
CA GLY A 440 -13.48 32.39 -14.61
C GLY A 440 -13.74 33.64 -13.80
N GLN A 441 -14.98 34.10 -13.83
CA GLN A 441 -15.45 35.26 -13.03
C GLN A 441 -16.57 34.81 -12.11
N VAL A 442 -16.58 35.36 -10.88
CA VAL A 442 -17.64 35.18 -9.89
C VAL A 442 -18.03 36.60 -9.43
N ASP A 443 -19.29 36.94 -9.57
CA ASP A 443 -19.84 38.28 -9.23
C ASP A 443 -19.07 39.43 -9.90
N GLY A 444 -18.70 39.23 -11.18
CA GLY A 444 -17.97 40.24 -11.98
C GLY A 444 -16.49 40.39 -11.59
N LYS A 445 -15.96 39.53 -10.70
CA LYS A 445 -14.54 39.55 -10.30
C LYS A 445 -13.83 38.34 -10.85
N ASP A 446 -12.64 38.51 -11.39
CA ASP A 446 -11.78 37.45 -11.89
C ASP A 446 -11.38 36.49 -10.75
N LYS A 447 -11.61 35.22 -10.96
CA LYS A 447 -11.22 34.15 -10.07
C LYS A 447 -10.00 33.43 -10.62
N TYR A 448 -8.95 33.36 -9.82
CA TYR A 448 -7.68 32.72 -10.18
C TYR A 448 -7.46 31.46 -9.38
N ALA A 449 -7.04 30.38 -10.05
CA ALA A 449 -6.42 29.22 -9.41
C ALA A 449 -4.90 29.44 -9.33
N LYS A 450 -4.31 29.06 -8.20
CA LYS A 450 -2.85 28.95 -8.09
C LYS A 450 -2.45 27.55 -8.55
N LEU A 451 -1.86 27.46 -9.74
CA LEU A 451 -1.22 26.23 -10.19
C LEU A 451 0.21 26.19 -9.64
N VAL A 452 0.60 25.00 -9.21
CA VAL A 452 1.98 24.72 -8.81
C VAL A 452 2.49 23.65 -9.76
N ALA A 453 3.39 24.05 -10.65
CA ALA A 453 4.11 23.14 -11.51
C ALA A 453 5.49 22.85 -10.88
N TYR A 454 5.95 21.63 -11.07
CA TYR A 454 7.31 21.23 -10.72
C TYR A 454 8.03 20.93 -12.03
N GLU A 455 8.95 21.79 -12.42
CA GLU A 455 9.75 21.58 -13.61
C GLU A 455 11.04 20.85 -13.25
N PRO A 456 11.27 19.63 -13.80
CA PRO A 456 12.51 18.91 -13.58
C PRO A 456 13.67 19.66 -14.24
N GLN A 457 14.74 19.84 -13.49
CA GLN A 457 16.00 20.39 -13.97
C GLN A 457 16.89 19.28 -14.50
N SER A 458 17.88 19.63 -15.31
CA SER A 458 18.84 18.65 -15.89
C SER A 458 19.82 18.06 -14.86
N GLN A 459 19.87 18.62 -13.64
CA GLN A 459 20.80 18.18 -12.61
C GLN A 459 20.19 17.09 -11.72
N PRO A 460 20.96 16.04 -11.38
CA PRO A 460 20.50 15.01 -10.47
C PRO A 460 20.30 15.57 -9.04
N ASP A 461 19.25 15.12 -8.37
CA ASP A 461 19.03 15.38 -6.95
C ASP A 461 19.77 14.31 -6.13
N ALA A 462 21.02 14.61 -5.77
CA ALA A 462 21.90 13.69 -5.07
C ALA A 462 21.32 13.20 -3.73
N ASP A 463 20.62 14.06 -2.99
CA ASP A 463 20.04 13.69 -1.70
C ASP A 463 18.84 12.76 -1.85
N LYS A 464 17.95 13.02 -2.82
CA LYS A 464 16.85 12.12 -3.15
C LYS A 464 17.32 10.80 -3.73
N LEU A 465 18.39 10.80 -4.56
CA LEU A 465 19.01 9.57 -5.07
C LEU A 465 19.58 8.71 -3.94
N LYS A 466 20.37 9.31 -3.02
CA LYS A 466 20.94 8.59 -1.87
C LYS A 466 19.88 8.07 -0.91
N SER A 467 18.89 8.89 -0.60
CA SER A 467 17.83 8.50 0.36
C SER A 467 16.82 7.52 -0.22
N GLY A 468 16.60 7.56 -1.52
CA GLY A 468 15.61 6.70 -2.20
C GLY A 468 16.15 5.33 -2.61
N LEU A 469 17.47 5.15 -2.77
CA LEU A 469 18.02 3.86 -3.19
C LEU A 469 17.70 2.72 -2.22
N PRO A 470 17.89 2.83 -0.89
CA PRO A 470 17.61 1.74 0.04
C PRO A 470 16.16 1.21 -0.07
N PRO A 471 15.11 2.03 0.05
CA PRO A 471 13.75 1.54 -0.05
C PRO A 471 13.37 1.06 -1.46
N ASN A 472 13.82 1.74 -2.52
CA ASN A 472 13.46 1.33 -3.88
C ASN A 472 14.07 -0.02 -4.27
N PHE A 473 15.27 -0.32 -3.79
CA PHE A 473 15.90 -1.62 -4.00
C PHE A 473 15.08 -2.73 -3.31
N VAL A 474 14.76 -2.58 -2.03
CA VAL A 474 13.96 -3.57 -1.28
C VAL A 474 12.58 -3.75 -1.90
N HIS A 475 11.90 -2.66 -2.28
CA HIS A 475 10.58 -2.75 -2.90
C HIS A 475 10.59 -3.44 -4.27
N SER A 476 11.69 -3.33 -5.01
CA SER A 476 11.82 -4.04 -6.29
C SER A 476 12.03 -5.54 -6.12
N ILE A 477 12.68 -5.95 -5.03
CA ILE A 477 12.84 -7.36 -4.67
C ILE A 477 11.52 -7.93 -4.18
N ASP A 478 10.81 -7.20 -3.34
CA ASP A 478 9.46 -7.50 -2.88
C ASP A 478 8.51 -7.70 -4.09
N ALA A 479 8.47 -6.73 -5.00
CA ALA A 479 7.71 -6.85 -6.24
C ALA A 479 8.08 -8.11 -7.05
N SER A 480 9.36 -8.46 -7.11
CA SER A 480 9.84 -9.66 -7.80
C SER A 480 9.30 -10.95 -7.16
N THR A 481 9.18 -10.99 -5.84
CA THR A 481 8.57 -12.10 -5.10
C THR A 481 7.09 -12.23 -5.47
N ILE A 482 6.36 -11.13 -5.46
CA ILE A 482 4.93 -11.10 -5.86
C ILE A 482 4.77 -11.52 -7.32
N HIS A 483 5.62 -11.06 -8.25
CA HIS A 483 5.58 -11.52 -9.64
C HIS A 483 5.70 -13.05 -9.75
N SER A 484 6.64 -13.64 -8.99
CA SER A 484 6.84 -15.08 -8.97
C SER A 484 5.64 -15.85 -8.39
N MET A 485 4.96 -15.26 -7.40
CA MET A 485 3.71 -15.79 -6.84
C MET A 485 2.58 -15.75 -7.88
N LEU A 486 2.35 -14.62 -8.49
CA LEU A 486 1.29 -14.44 -9.49
C LEU A 486 1.45 -15.39 -10.68
N VAL A 487 2.66 -15.57 -11.18
CA VAL A 487 2.95 -16.53 -12.27
C VAL A 487 2.70 -17.97 -11.83
N HIS A 488 3.01 -18.32 -10.57
CA HIS A 488 2.73 -19.65 -10.05
C HIS A 488 1.24 -19.99 -10.07
N PHE A 489 0.39 -19.04 -9.70
CA PHE A 489 -1.06 -19.21 -9.63
C PHE A 489 -1.79 -18.94 -10.96
N GLN A 490 -1.10 -18.42 -11.98
CA GLN A 490 -1.68 -18.22 -13.30
C GLN A 490 -2.32 -19.51 -13.82
N HIS A 491 -3.58 -19.45 -14.22
CA HIS A 491 -4.40 -20.59 -14.68
C HIS A 491 -4.73 -21.67 -13.60
N ARG A 492 -4.33 -21.47 -12.34
CA ARG A 492 -4.62 -22.39 -11.23
C ARG A 492 -5.71 -21.87 -10.31
N ALA A 493 -5.57 -20.63 -9.89
CA ALA A 493 -6.50 -19.98 -8.96
C ALA A 493 -6.50 -18.47 -9.17
N PRO A 494 -7.64 -17.79 -9.03
CA PRO A 494 -7.68 -16.34 -9.00
C PRO A 494 -6.90 -15.82 -7.79
N ILE A 495 -6.04 -14.84 -8.04
CA ILE A 495 -5.20 -14.20 -7.03
C ILE A 495 -5.15 -12.70 -7.27
N THR A 496 -5.13 -11.91 -6.22
CA THR A 496 -4.95 -10.45 -6.27
C THR A 496 -3.70 -10.05 -5.52
N CYS A 497 -3.22 -8.83 -5.76
CA CYS A 497 -2.19 -8.25 -4.90
C CYS A 497 -2.45 -6.76 -4.65
N VAL A 498 -2.21 -6.34 -3.43
CA VAL A 498 -2.15 -4.93 -3.02
C VAL A 498 -0.75 -4.69 -2.48
N HIS A 499 0.20 -4.40 -3.37
CA HIS A 499 1.64 -4.32 -3.08
C HIS A 499 2.19 -5.65 -2.58
N ASP A 500 2.39 -5.79 -1.28
CA ASP A 500 2.91 -6.94 -0.56
C ASP A 500 1.81 -7.83 0.04
N ALA A 501 0.55 -7.38 0.03
CA ALA A 501 -0.60 -8.19 0.40
C ALA A 501 -1.07 -9.06 -0.77
N ILE A 502 -1.41 -10.30 -0.48
CA ILE A 502 -1.93 -11.27 -1.45
C ILE A 502 -3.37 -11.64 -1.06
N GLY A 503 -4.28 -11.54 -2.02
CA GLY A 503 -5.66 -11.96 -1.85
C GLY A 503 -5.99 -13.19 -2.70
N ALA A 504 -6.65 -14.17 -2.09
CA ALA A 504 -7.07 -15.41 -2.73
C ALA A 504 -8.34 -15.97 -2.07
N HIS A 505 -8.91 -17.03 -2.63
CA HIS A 505 -9.92 -17.82 -1.91
C HIS A 505 -9.33 -18.48 -0.67
N ALA A 506 -10.11 -18.64 0.39
CA ALA A 506 -9.71 -19.34 1.60
C ALA A 506 -9.08 -20.70 1.29
N SER A 507 -9.69 -21.48 0.37
CA SER A 507 -9.18 -22.77 -0.10
C SER A 507 -7.83 -22.73 -0.83
N THR A 508 -7.34 -21.54 -1.19
CA THR A 508 -6.05 -21.37 -1.89
C THR A 508 -4.97 -20.82 -0.95
N LEU A 509 -5.35 -20.19 0.17
CA LEU A 509 -4.40 -19.49 1.03
C LEU A 509 -3.35 -20.39 1.69
N HIS A 510 -3.64 -21.66 1.87
CA HIS A 510 -2.64 -22.60 2.37
C HIS A 510 -1.48 -22.73 1.37
N GLU A 511 -1.79 -22.97 0.09
CA GLU A 511 -0.79 -23.02 -0.98
C GLU A 511 -0.09 -21.66 -1.17
N VAL A 512 -0.82 -20.56 -1.05
CA VAL A 512 -0.24 -19.19 -1.10
C VAL A 512 0.84 -19.02 -0.03
N THR A 513 0.56 -19.44 1.19
CA THR A 513 1.50 -19.30 2.31
C THR A 513 2.75 -20.15 2.09
N GLU A 514 2.59 -21.41 1.70
CA GLU A 514 3.72 -22.31 1.41
C GLU A 514 4.57 -21.78 0.25
N MET A 515 3.93 -21.37 -0.84
CA MET A 515 4.64 -20.85 -2.01
C MET A 515 5.34 -19.53 -1.72
N PHE A 516 4.79 -18.65 -0.88
CA PHE A 516 5.43 -17.42 -0.50
C PHE A 516 6.81 -17.68 0.15
N TYR A 517 6.87 -18.56 1.14
CA TYR A 517 8.13 -18.89 1.80
C TYR A 517 9.10 -19.62 0.86
N LEU A 518 8.60 -20.53 0.02
CA LEU A 518 9.42 -21.21 -0.98
C LEU A 518 10.02 -20.23 -1.98
N LYS A 519 9.24 -19.25 -2.48
CA LYS A 519 9.74 -18.25 -3.43
C LYS A 519 10.78 -17.32 -2.79
N LEU A 520 10.57 -16.90 -1.54
CA LEU A 520 11.58 -16.16 -0.78
C LEU A 520 12.85 -17.01 -0.60
N HIS A 521 12.71 -18.28 -0.23
CA HIS A 521 13.85 -19.18 -0.05
C HIS A 521 14.67 -19.32 -1.34
N ILE A 522 14.01 -19.58 -2.47
CA ILE A 522 14.68 -19.69 -3.78
C ILE A 522 15.38 -18.39 -4.14
N LEU A 523 14.70 -17.26 -3.98
CA LEU A 523 15.23 -15.94 -4.29
C LEU A 523 16.50 -15.64 -3.48
N TYR A 524 16.44 -15.86 -2.16
CA TYR A 524 17.54 -15.45 -1.27
C TYR A 524 18.67 -16.48 -1.16
N THR A 525 18.43 -17.76 -1.43
CA THR A 525 19.52 -18.75 -1.56
C THR A 525 20.47 -18.41 -2.71
N GLY A 526 19.92 -17.93 -3.83
CA GLY A 526 20.71 -17.47 -4.98
C GLY A 526 21.04 -15.97 -4.98
N PHE A 527 20.66 -15.25 -3.91
CA PHE A 527 20.78 -13.79 -3.89
C PHE A 527 22.24 -13.34 -3.78
N ASN A 528 22.66 -12.49 -4.71
CA ASN A 528 23.94 -11.84 -4.66
C ASN A 528 23.77 -10.35 -5.00
N PRO A 529 23.87 -9.44 -4.02
CA PRO A 529 23.71 -8.00 -4.25
C PRO A 529 24.67 -7.43 -5.30
N LYS A 530 25.85 -8.02 -5.45
CA LYS A 530 26.83 -7.60 -6.46
C LYS A 530 26.25 -7.73 -7.87
N MET A 531 25.49 -8.79 -8.16
CA MET A 531 24.92 -9.03 -9.49
C MET A 531 23.97 -7.89 -9.94
N TYR A 532 23.36 -7.18 -9.00
CA TYR A 532 22.49 -6.05 -9.32
C TYR A 532 23.24 -4.78 -9.70
N PHE A 533 24.50 -4.64 -9.23
CA PHE A 533 25.28 -3.41 -9.37
C PHE A 533 26.66 -3.62 -10.00
N ASP A 534 27.02 -4.84 -10.43
CA ASP A 534 28.35 -5.17 -10.99
C ASP A 534 28.73 -4.30 -12.19
N HIS A 535 27.76 -3.94 -13.03
CA HIS A 535 27.98 -3.08 -14.19
C HIS A 535 28.44 -1.65 -13.82
N TYR A 536 28.25 -1.23 -12.56
CA TYR A 536 28.77 0.03 -12.02
C TYR A 536 30.08 -0.16 -11.25
N MET A 537 30.38 -1.40 -10.82
CA MET A 537 31.42 -1.68 -9.83
C MET A 537 32.79 -1.94 -10.47
N GLN A 538 32.91 -1.95 -11.80
CA GLN A 538 34.19 -2.16 -12.49
C GLN A 538 35.20 -1.08 -12.05
N GLY A 539 36.17 -1.49 -11.21
CA GLY A 539 37.17 -0.61 -10.64
C GLY A 539 36.87 0.04 -9.30
N SER A 540 35.70 -0.22 -8.71
CA SER A 540 35.30 0.31 -7.41
C SER A 540 35.71 -0.63 -6.26
N LYS A 541 36.19 -0.04 -5.14
CA LYS A 541 36.55 -0.76 -3.91
C LYS A 541 35.42 -0.79 -2.88
N ILE A 542 34.15 -0.55 -3.28
CA ILE A 542 33.03 -0.52 -2.36
C ILE A 542 32.78 -1.93 -1.84
N PRO A 543 32.89 -2.21 -0.54
CA PRO A 543 32.39 -3.43 0.03
C PRO A 543 30.87 -3.40 -0.04
N LEU A 544 30.31 -3.88 -1.14
CA LEU A 544 28.88 -4.16 -1.22
C LEU A 544 28.55 -5.23 -0.19
N LEU A 545 27.49 -4.93 0.58
CA LEU A 545 26.74 -5.80 1.49
C LEU A 545 27.38 -7.20 1.65
N GLN A 546 27.70 -7.63 2.84
CA GLN A 546 28.46 -8.85 3.15
C GLN A 546 27.83 -10.17 2.66
N MET A 547 26.89 -10.14 1.73
CA MET A 547 26.22 -11.31 1.17
C MET A 547 26.94 -11.77 -0.12
N GLU A 548 27.94 -12.61 0.05
CA GLU A 548 28.62 -13.21 -1.12
C GLU A 548 28.03 -14.57 -1.54
N LYS A 549 27.24 -15.22 -0.70
CA LYS A 549 26.85 -16.65 -0.86
C LYS A 549 25.37 -16.97 -0.65
N GLY A 550 24.47 -16.00 -0.72
CA GLY A 550 23.06 -16.21 -0.36
C GLY A 550 22.83 -16.19 1.16
N ILE A 551 21.72 -16.75 1.59
CA ILE A 551 21.36 -16.83 3.02
C ILE A 551 22.05 -18.03 3.70
N SER A 552 22.38 -17.86 4.98
CA SER A 552 22.95 -18.92 5.81
C SER A 552 21.95 -20.08 6.07
N PRO A 553 22.43 -21.26 6.46
CA PRO A 553 21.54 -22.36 6.84
C PRO A 553 20.55 -21.99 7.95
N GLU A 554 20.97 -21.20 8.94
CA GLU A 554 20.09 -20.74 10.02
C GLU A 554 18.96 -19.82 9.49
N THR A 555 19.28 -18.88 8.63
CA THR A 555 18.30 -18.00 7.96
C THR A 555 17.35 -18.81 7.08
N SER A 556 17.87 -19.77 6.34
CA SER A 556 17.09 -20.70 5.51
C SER A 556 16.09 -21.52 6.35
N GLU A 557 16.55 -22.07 7.48
CA GLU A 557 15.71 -22.84 8.39
C GLU A 557 14.58 -21.98 9.00
N LEU A 558 14.90 -20.77 9.43
CA LEU A 558 13.89 -19.82 9.94
C LEU A 558 12.85 -19.48 8.89
N LEU A 559 13.28 -19.26 7.64
CA LEU A 559 12.37 -18.94 6.55
C LEU A 559 11.40 -20.09 6.25
N ILE A 560 11.90 -21.34 6.20
CA ILE A 560 11.08 -22.53 5.95
C ILE A 560 10.10 -22.80 7.10
N LYS A 561 10.47 -22.49 8.34
CA LYS A 561 9.62 -22.66 9.54
C LYS A 561 8.70 -21.47 9.82
N SER A 562 8.66 -20.47 8.94
CA SER A 562 7.87 -19.26 9.17
C SER A 562 6.38 -19.51 9.09
N GLN A 563 5.61 -18.88 9.99
CA GLN A 563 4.15 -19.00 10.07
C GLN A 563 3.44 -17.64 10.13
N HIS A 564 4.09 -16.60 10.63
CA HIS A 564 3.47 -15.31 10.97
C HIS A 564 3.98 -14.12 10.16
N SER A 565 4.79 -14.32 9.14
CA SER A 565 5.30 -13.21 8.30
C SER A 565 4.24 -12.67 7.35
N LEU A 566 3.26 -13.48 6.97
CA LEU A 566 1.98 -13.07 6.37
C LEU A 566 0.93 -12.98 7.49
N THR A 567 0.15 -11.93 7.52
CA THR A 567 -0.80 -11.67 8.64
C THR A 567 -2.17 -11.26 8.13
#